data_02e52a1f5b8aff130ece66afab2b1b88
#
_entry.id   02e52a1f5b8aff130ece66afab2b1b88
#
_cell.length_a   1.000
_cell.length_b   1.000
_cell.length_c   1.000
_cell.angle_alpha   90.00
_cell.angle_beta   90.00
_cell.angle_gamma   90.00
#
_symmetry.space_group_name_H-M   'P 1'
#
loop_
_entity.id
_entity.type
_entity.pdbx_description
1 polymer ?
#
loop_
_entity_poly.entity_id
_entity_poly.type
_entity_poly.pdbx_seq_one_letter_code
_entity_poly.pdbx_strand_id
1 'polypeptide(L)'
;MMNNAGWRVRGERIVSRRGGGAAHSRGRISFPMKTSRVVQVVLQLTALVVALGSAGRLAAAPNEAFLGRWALTLPNGAAGWLEVRKEKGYYDGAILWGGGSVLPLSSVVISDDTLIVTRTNDVPRKDAAGKVVRTQQFTEAITAKLGEGDALKLTRLAPKLNGTGYDSAEFAGKRIPALPPRPDLSKVKFGEPIALFNGKDLTGWKAKEPNVESAWVVEAGVLSNRVPKHAPGTPAKRTANLRTEREFEDFNLKVEVNVPDGSNSGVYLKGIYEIQVVDSFGKALDSHNMGALYSRVTPSSAAEKKAGEWQTMDITLVDRHVTVVLNGTKIIDNAAIQGCTGGAMWSDEFKPGPIYLQGDHGSVSYRNLVLRPVVK
;
A
#
# COMPACT_ATOMS: atom_id res chain seq x y z
N MET A 1 18.69 -11.15 -11.43
CA MET A 1 19.15 -10.43 -12.63
C MET A 1 17.93 -9.91 -13.37
N MET A 2 17.59 -8.67 -13.21
CA MET A 2 16.54 -8.00 -13.99
C MET A 2 17.16 -6.76 -14.62
N ASN A 3 17.21 -6.77 -15.96
CA ASN A 3 17.76 -5.71 -16.79
C ASN A 3 16.81 -4.51 -16.86
N ASN A 4 17.33 -3.35 -16.52
CA ASN A 4 16.74 -2.06 -16.84
C ASN A 4 16.99 -1.75 -18.33
N ALA A 5 15.94 -1.62 -19.14
CA ALA A 5 15.99 -1.08 -20.48
C ALA A 5 15.43 0.34 -20.48
N GLY A 6 16.33 1.30 -20.73
CA GLY A 6 15.99 2.71 -20.89
C GLY A 6 15.25 2.98 -22.20
N TRP A 7 14.28 3.86 -22.16
CA TRP A 7 13.50 4.31 -23.32
C TRP A 7 14.19 5.51 -23.99
N ARG A 8 14.62 5.34 -25.25
CA ARG A 8 14.95 6.44 -26.17
C ARG A 8 13.77 6.69 -27.10
N VAL A 9 13.29 7.90 -27.11
CA VAL A 9 12.31 8.38 -28.08
C VAL A 9 13.04 8.67 -29.42
N ARG A 10 12.61 8.03 -30.52
CA ARG A 10 12.95 8.42 -31.89
C ARG A 10 11.70 8.93 -32.57
N GLY A 11 11.77 10.18 -32.98
CA GLY A 11 10.78 10.76 -33.89
C GLY A 11 11.00 10.30 -35.31
N GLU A 12 9.93 9.90 -35.98
CA GLU A 12 9.92 9.70 -37.42
C GLU A 12 8.89 10.62 -38.09
N ARG A 13 9.34 11.23 -39.17
CA ARG A 13 8.58 12.17 -40.02
C ARG A 13 7.64 11.39 -40.96
N ILE A 14 6.39 11.83 -41.02
CA ILE A 14 5.43 11.34 -42.01
C ILE A 14 5.59 12.15 -43.29
N VAL A 15 5.89 11.47 -44.39
CA VAL A 15 5.86 12.00 -45.76
C VAL A 15 4.51 11.68 -46.37
N SER A 16 3.79 12.71 -46.80
CA SER A 16 2.53 12.58 -47.53
C SER A 16 2.76 12.19 -48.98
N ARG A 17 2.05 11.19 -49.48
CA ARG A 17 1.82 11.00 -50.93
C ARG A 17 0.32 10.96 -51.23
N ARG A 18 -0.08 11.88 -52.11
CA ARG A 18 -1.39 11.92 -52.77
C ARG A 18 -1.43 10.89 -53.87
N GLY A 19 -2.58 10.25 -54.08
CA GLY A 19 -2.88 9.42 -55.25
C GLY A 19 -4.33 8.97 -55.28
N GLY A 20 -5.10 9.41 -56.15
CA GLY A 20 -6.27 9.39 -56.92
C GLY A 20 -7.21 8.17 -56.84
N GLY A 21 -8.42 8.49 -56.80
CA GLY A 21 -9.70 8.09 -57.26
C GLY A 21 -10.03 6.62 -57.64
N ALA A 22 -11.15 6.14 -57.04
CA ALA A 22 -12.19 5.41 -57.79
C ALA A 22 -13.44 5.24 -56.89
N ALA A 23 -14.56 5.68 -57.40
CA ALA A 23 -15.88 5.51 -56.77
C ALA A 23 -16.39 4.09 -56.98
N HIS A 24 -16.78 3.39 -55.91
CA HIS A 24 -17.62 2.21 -56.00
C HIS A 24 -18.74 2.30 -54.94
N SER A 25 -19.96 2.38 -55.46
CA SER A 25 -21.22 2.29 -54.74
C SER A 25 -21.34 0.92 -54.03
N ARG A 26 -21.50 0.92 -52.73
CA ARG A 26 -21.90 -0.28 -51.97
C ARG A 26 -23.11 0.02 -51.10
N GLY A 27 -24.12 -0.82 -51.34
CA GLY A 27 -25.42 -0.78 -50.68
C GLY A 27 -25.32 -0.85 -49.14
N ARG A 28 -26.16 -0.05 -48.51
CA ARG A 28 -26.36 -0.09 -47.05
C ARG A 28 -27.10 -1.34 -46.68
N ILE A 29 -26.44 -2.28 -46.02
CA ILE A 29 -27.10 -3.35 -45.26
C ILE A 29 -27.19 -2.82 -43.80
N SER A 30 -28.39 -2.45 -43.37
CA SER A 30 -28.69 -2.08 -42.01
C SER A 30 -28.96 -3.35 -41.21
N PHE A 31 -28.07 -3.73 -40.32
CA PHE A 31 -28.32 -4.70 -39.27
C PHE A 31 -28.81 -3.97 -38.00
N PRO A 32 -29.89 -4.42 -37.38
CA PRO A 32 -30.29 -3.86 -36.08
C PRO A 32 -29.31 -4.34 -35.01
N MET A 33 -28.43 -3.45 -34.55
CA MET A 33 -27.63 -3.73 -33.35
C MET A 33 -28.53 -3.75 -32.11
N LYS A 34 -28.77 -4.92 -31.56
CA LYS A 34 -29.26 -5.04 -30.20
C LYS A 34 -28.13 -4.57 -29.24
N THR A 35 -28.23 -3.35 -28.77
CA THR A 35 -27.33 -2.83 -27.73
C THR A 35 -27.46 -3.69 -26.49
N SER A 36 -26.37 -4.34 -26.08
CA SER A 36 -26.35 -5.10 -24.84
C SER A 36 -26.45 -4.13 -23.64
N ARG A 37 -27.06 -4.58 -22.55
CA ARG A 37 -27.19 -3.80 -21.30
C ARG A 37 -25.86 -3.23 -20.79
N VAL A 38 -24.73 -3.82 -21.14
CA VAL A 38 -23.37 -3.39 -20.78
C VAL A 38 -22.99 -2.09 -21.49
N VAL A 39 -23.35 -1.93 -22.79
CA VAL A 39 -23.14 -0.67 -23.52
C VAL A 39 -24.01 0.44 -22.93
N GLN A 40 -25.19 0.11 -22.41
CA GLN A 40 -26.04 1.08 -21.71
C GLN A 40 -25.45 1.56 -20.38
N VAL A 41 -24.77 0.73 -19.61
CA VAL A 41 -24.15 1.14 -18.33
C VAL A 41 -22.92 2.04 -18.57
N VAL A 42 -22.10 1.73 -19.55
CA VAL A 42 -20.95 2.59 -19.91
C VAL A 42 -21.42 3.89 -20.58
N LEU A 43 -22.43 3.84 -21.43
CA LEU A 43 -23.06 5.03 -22.02
C LEU A 43 -23.88 5.84 -20.99
N GLN A 44 -24.46 5.20 -19.97
CA GLN A 44 -25.12 5.93 -18.89
C GLN A 44 -24.14 6.66 -17.98
N LEU A 45 -22.94 6.10 -17.73
CA LEU A 45 -21.88 6.79 -17.02
C LEU A 45 -21.30 7.97 -17.84
N THR A 46 -21.20 7.85 -19.17
CA THR A 46 -20.79 8.95 -20.05
C THR A 46 -21.92 9.92 -20.36
N ALA A 47 -23.18 9.46 -20.50
CA ALA A 47 -24.33 10.33 -20.73
C ALA A 47 -24.73 11.16 -19.49
N LEU A 48 -24.49 10.65 -18.28
CA LEU A 48 -24.71 11.43 -17.05
C LEU A 48 -23.79 12.64 -16.95
N VAL A 49 -22.61 12.56 -17.55
CA VAL A 49 -21.65 13.70 -17.61
C VAL A 49 -22.03 14.73 -18.69
N VAL A 50 -22.74 14.32 -19.75
CA VAL A 50 -23.09 15.20 -20.88
C VAL A 50 -24.47 15.86 -20.73
N ALA A 51 -25.41 15.29 -19.99
CA ALA A 51 -26.77 15.81 -19.85
C ALA A 51 -26.93 16.96 -18.83
N LEU A 52 -25.87 17.32 -18.08
CA LEU A 52 -25.88 18.42 -17.09
C LEU A 52 -25.39 19.76 -17.63
N GLY A 53 -25.24 19.90 -18.94
CA GLY A 53 -24.67 21.09 -19.58
C GLY A 53 -25.61 22.25 -19.91
N SER A 54 -26.87 22.28 -19.46
CA SER A 54 -27.77 23.37 -19.83
C SER A 54 -28.86 23.66 -18.80
N ALA A 55 -28.47 24.09 -17.61
CA ALA A 55 -29.30 24.93 -16.76
C ALA A 55 -28.38 25.77 -15.88
N GLY A 56 -28.32 27.07 -16.15
CA GLY A 56 -27.53 28.04 -15.38
C GLY A 56 -28.03 28.14 -13.93
N ARG A 57 -27.65 27.19 -13.12
CA ARG A 57 -27.56 27.34 -11.66
C ARG A 57 -26.10 27.47 -11.33
N LEU A 58 -25.74 28.51 -10.59
CA LEU A 58 -24.44 28.54 -9.90
C LEU A 58 -24.24 27.17 -9.26
N ALA A 59 -23.31 26.41 -9.83
CA ALA A 59 -22.96 25.12 -9.28
C ALA A 59 -22.55 25.32 -7.83
N ALA A 60 -23.27 24.68 -6.91
CA ALA A 60 -22.82 24.59 -5.53
C ALA A 60 -21.36 24.12 -5.55
N ALA A 61 -20.53 24.72 -4.70
CA ALA A 61 -19.13 24.31 -4.59
C ALA A 61 -19.04 22.78 -4.46
N PRO A 62 -18.11 22.12 -5.15
CA PRO A 62 -17.96 20.67 -5.07
C PRO A 62 -17.95 20.24 -3.62
N ASN A 63 -18.62 19.12 -3.32
CA ASN A 63 -18.71 18.65 -1.93
C ASN A 63 -17.32 18.28 -1.40
N GLU A 64 -16.68 19.19 -0.67
CA GLU A 64 -15.34 19.01 -0.11
C GLU A 64 -15.33 18.01 1.08
N ALA A 65 -16.50 17.49 1.46
CA ALA A 65 -16.62 16.56 2.57
C ALA A 65 -15.92 15.21 2.32
N PHE A 66 -15.57 14.88 1.07
CA PHE A 66 -14.76 13.69 0.75
C PHE A 66 -13.26 13.92 0.93
N LEU A 67 -12.80 15.18 0.99
CA LEU A 67 -11.38 15.48 1.10
C LEU A 67 -10.80 14.96 2.42
N GLY A 68 -9.53 14.55 2.37
CA GLY A 68 -8.77 14.03 3.51
C GLY A 68 -8.48 12.55 3.40
N ARG A 69 -8.30 11.90 4.55
CA ARG A 69 -7.81 10.51 4.64
C ARG A 69 -8.85 9.61 5.27
N TRP A 70 -8.91 8.40 4.78
CA TRP A 70 -9.90 7.41 5.15
C TRP A 70 -9.25 6.07 5.44
N ALA A 71 -9.45 5.55 6.64
CA ALA A 71 -9.13 4.19 7.02
C ALA A 71 -10.17 3.25 6.41
N LEU A 72 -9.75 2.31 5.58
CA LEU A 72 -10.65 1.38 4.90
C LEU A 72 -10.59 -0.01 5.53
N THR A 73 -11.75 -0.64 5.66
CA THR A 73 -11.86 -2.09 5.87
C THR A 73 -12.28 -2.71 4.56
N LEU A 74 -11.35 -3.39 3.90
CA LEU A 74 -11.56 -3.95 2.56
C LEU A 74 -12.53 -5.13 2.57
N PRO A 75 -13.09 -5.56 1.42
CA PRO A 75 -14.09 -6.63 1.36
C PRO A 75 -13.63 -7.97 1.97
N ASN A 76 -12.34 -8.24 1.99
CA ASN A 76 -11.75 -9.43 2.61
C ASN A 76 -11.32 -9.21 4.08
N GLY A 77 -11.71 -8.11 4.69
CA GLY A 77 -11.33 -7.72 6.05
C GLY A 77 -9.92 -7.12 6.19
N ALA A 78 -9.14 -7.04 5.13
CA ALA A 78 -7.81 -6.45 5.19
C ALA A 78 -7.85 -4.93 5.40
N ALA A 79 -6.76 -4.39 5.94
CA ALA A 79 -6.58 -2.95 6.06
C ALA A 79 -6.40 -2.31 4.69
N GLY A 80 -7.00 -1.13 4.51
CA GLY A 80 -6.77 -0.27 3.37
C GLY A 80 -6.74 1.20 3.79
N TRP A 81 -6.41 2.05 2.84
CA TRP A 81 -6.35 3.49 3.08
C TRP A 81 -6.64 4.24 1.78
N LEU A 82 -7.31 5.37 1.89
CA LEU A 82 -7.62 6.26 0.77
C LEU A 82 -7.30 7.70 1.17
N GLU A 83 -6.65 8.44 0.29
CA GLU A 83 -6.54 9.89 0.38
C GLU A 83 -7.20 10.54 -0.83
N VAL A 84 -7.96 11.60 -0.57
CA VAL A 84 -8.55 12.46 -1.59
C VAL A 84 -8.07 13.89 -1.34
N ARG A 85 -7.45 14.52 -2.34
CA ARG A 85 -6.87 15.85 -2.27
C ARG A 85 -7.48 16.75 -3.32
N LYS A 86 -7.52 18.04 -3.03
CA LYS A 86 -7.86 19.09 -3.99
C LYS A 86 -6.55 19.73 -4.44
N GLU A 87 -6.28 19.64 -5.71
CA GLU A 87 -5.16 20.27 -6.37
C GLU A 87 -5.63 21.52 -7.14
N LYS A 88 -4.71 22.24 -7.77
CA LYS A 88 -5.07 23.41 -8.56
C LYS A 88 -5.80 23.01 -9.86
N GLY A 89 -7.13 23.00 -9.80
CA GLY A 89 -7.99 22.72 -10.95
C GLY A 89 -8.47 21.28 -11.11
N TYR A 90 -8.08 20.36 -10.20
CA TYR A 90 -8.52 18.96 -10.23
C TYR A 90 -8.48 18.31 -8.84
N TYR A 91 -9.09 17.14 -8.73
CA TYR A 91 -8.94 16.27 -7.57
C TYR A 91 -7.94 15.16 -7.88
N ASP A 92 -7.15 14.81 -6.89
CA ASP A 92 -6.17 13.74 -6.94
C ASP A 92 -6.28 12.88 -5.68
N GLY A 93 -5.60 11.73 -5.66
CA GLY A 93 -5.61 10.86 -4.51
C GLY A 93 -4.68 9.67 -4.65
N ALA A 94 -4.59 8.93 -3.56
CA ALA A 94 -3.83 7.70 -3.49
C ALA A 94 -4.58 6.66 -2.67
N ILE A 95 -4.30 5.39 -2.92
CA ILE A 95 -4.96 4.26 -2.25
C ILE A 95 -3.95 3.19 -1.85
N LEU A 96 -4.16 2.61 -0.67
CA LEU A 96 -3.55 1.35 -0.24
C LEU A 96 -4.63 0.27 -0.27
N TRP A 97 -4.38 -0.82 -1.00
CA TRP A 97 -5.33 -1.92 -1.15
C TRP A 97 -4.82 -3.20 -0.50
N GLY A 98 -4.79 -3.23 0.82
CA GLY A 98 -4.30 -4.36 1.60
C GLY A 98 -2.78 -4.40 1.71
N GLY A 99 -2.15 -5.34 1.04
CA GLY A 99 -0.69 -5.44 0.97
C GLY A 99 -0.05 -4.54 -0.08
N GLY A 100 1.28 -4.45 -0.06
CA GLY A 100 2.06 -3.68 -1.03
C GLY A 100 2.07 -2.18 -0.78
N SER A 101 2.36 -1.42 -1.84
CA SER A 101 2.61 0.03 -1.75
C SER A 101 1.32 0.86 -1.86
N VAL A 102 1.40 2.08 -1.35
CA VAL A 102 0.43 3.14 -1.67
C VAL A 102 0.61 3.52 -3.14
N LEU A 103 -0.48 3.50 -3.88
CA LEU A 103 -0.48 3.79 -5.32
C LEU A 103 -1.35 5.01 -5.62
N PRO A 104 -0.95 5.85 -6.60
CA PRO A 104 -1.81 6.93 -7.05
C PRO A 104 -3.10 6.36 -7.67
N LEU A 105 -4.18 7.11 -7.55
CA LEU A 105 -5.42 6.83 -8.25
C LEU A 105 -5.30 7.24 -9.72
N SER A 106 -5.94 6.49 -10.62
CA SER A 106 -5.97 6.83 -12.04
C SER A 106 -6.88 8.04 -12.33
N SER A 107 -7.95 8.19 -11.53
CA SER A 107 -8.80 9.38 -11.53
C SER A 107 -9.55 9.54 -10.22
N VAL A 108 -9.91 10.79 -9.91
CA VAL A 108 -10.77 11.18 -8.79
C VAL A 108 -11.83 12.14 -9.30
N VAL A 109 -13.08 11.81 -9.12
CA VAL A 109 -14.22 12.65 -9.51
C VAL A 109 -15.16 12.76 -8.31
N ILE A 110 -15.59 13.99 -7.98
CA ILE A 110 -16.64 14.23 -7.01
C ILE A 110 -17.81 14.84 -7.79
N SER A 111 -18.94 14.16 -7.79
CA SER A 111 -20.18 14.60 -8.42
C SER A 111 -21.31 14.49 -7.41
N ASP A 112 -21.91 15.63 -7.08
CA ASP A 112 -22.98 15.75 -6.09
C ASP A 112 -22.59 15.11 -4.74
N ASP A 113 -23.27 14.06 -4.33
CA ASP A 113 -23.05 13.31 -3.09
C ASP A 113 -22.15 12.07 -3.25
N THR A 114 -21.46 11.92 -4.38
CA THR A 114 -20.75 10.72 -4.73
C THR A 114 -19.30 11.02 -5.11
N LEU A 115 -18.37 10.34 -4.45
CA LEU A 115 -16.98 10.24 -4.85
C LEU A 115 -16.81 9.03 -5.77
N ILE A 116 -16.15 9.19 -6.90
CA ILE A 116 -15.79 8.12 -7.84
C ILE A 116 -14.28 8.15 -8.00
N VAL A 117 -13.62 7.05 -7.67
CA VAL A 117 -12.19 6.88 -7.89
C VAL A 117 -11.93 5.66 -8.77
N THR A 118 -10.87 5.71 -9.57
CA THR A 118 -10.49 4.58 -10.42
C THR A 118 -9.07 4.14 -10.15
N ARG A 119 -8.83 2.83 -10.33
CA ARG A 119 -7.51 2.21 -10.35
C ARG A 119 -7.36 1.41 -11.64
N THR A 120 -6.22 1.57 -12.29
CA THR A 120 -5.90 0.80 -13.49
C THR A 120 -4.74 -0.15 -13.19
N ASN A 121 -4.94 -1.42 -13.47
CA ASN A 121 -3.96 -2.48 -13.28
C ASN A 121 -3.52 -3.03 -14.63
N ASP A 122 -2.23 -3.20 -14.80
CA ASP A 122 -1.63 -3.83 -15.97
C ASP A 122 -1.58 -5.34 -15.79
N VAL A 123 -2.23 -6.09 -16.67
CA VAL A 123 -2.31 -7.54 -16.63
C VAL A 123 -1.57 -8.14 -17.82
N PRO A 124 -0.43 -8.83 -17.61
CA PRO A 124 0.29 -9.49 -18.68
C PRO A 124 -0.52 -10.68 -19.22
N ARG A 125 -0.75 -10.70 -20.52
CA ARG A 125 -1.35 -11.84 -21.23
C ARG A 125 -0.24 -12.70 -21.80
N LYS A 126 -0.28 -13.98 -21.48
CA LYS A 126 0.74 -14.96 -21.88
C LYS A 126 0.19 -15.92 -22.91
N ASP A 127 1.04 -16.38 -23.83
CA ASP A 127 0.76 -17.49 -24.74
C ASP A 127 0.87 -18.86 -24.02
N ALA A 128 0.66 -19.93 -24.75
CA ALA A 128 0.74 -21.30 -24.23
C ALA A 128 2.15 -21.68 -23.72
N ALA A 129 3.19 -21.00 -24.19
CA ALA A 129 4.57 -21.18 -23.73
C ALA A 129 4.90 -20.31 -22.49
N GLY A 130 3.93 -19.54 -21.96
CA GLY A 130 4.10 -18.65 -20.82
C GLY A 130 4.79 -17.33 -21.14
N LYS A 131 5.08 -17.03 -22.40
CA LYS A 131 5.68 -15.76 -22.84
C LYS A 131 4.62 -14.64 -22.85
N VAL A 132 4.95 -13.48 -22.29
CA VAL A 132 4.08 -12.29 -22.34
C VAL A 132 3.97 -11.81 -23.78
N VAL A 133 2.76 -11.83 -24.34
CA VAL A 133 2.46 -11.40 -25.73
C VAL A 133 1.84 -10.00 -25.79
N ARG A 134 1.22 -9.54 -24.70
CA ARG A 134 0.71 -8.17 -24.55
C ARG A 134 0.42 -7.87 -23.09
N THR A 135 0.34 -6.59 -22.74
CA THR A 135 -0.21 -6.11 -21.49
C THR A 135 -1.61 -5.54 -21.74
N GLN A 136 -2.58 -5.92 -20.93
CA GLN A 136 -3.95 -5.41 -20.99
C GLN A 136 -4.25 -4.62 -19.73
N GLN A 137 -4.82 -3.43 -19.89
CA GLN A 137 -5.25 -2.60 -18.75
C GLN A 137 -6.64 -2.99 -18.29
N PHE A 138 -6.79 -3.14 -16.97
CA PHE A 138 -8.06 -3.36 -16.29
C PHE A 138 -8.29 -2.22 -15.30
N THR A 139 -9.31 -1.43 -15.57
CA THR A 139 -9.71 -0.33 -14.70
C THR A 139 -10.87 -0.78 -13.83
N GLU A 140 -10.69 -0.73 -12.52
CA GLU A 140 -11.74 -0.88 -11.54
C GLU A 140 -12.21 0.48 -11.04
N ALA A 141 -13.49 0.59 -10.74
CA ALA A 141 -14.11 1.79 -10.18
C ALA A 141 -14.52 1.53 -8.72
N ILE A 142 -14.34 2.54 -7.88
CA ILE A 142 -14.83 2.55 -6.51
C ILE A 142 -15.70 3.80 -6.38
N THR A 143 -16.97 3.62 -6.07
CA THR A 143 -17.87 4.70 -5.71
C THR A 143 -17.99 4.79 -4.20
N ALA A 144 -18.11 5.99 -3.66
CA ALA A 144 -18.26 6.19 -2.23
C ALA A 144 -19.30 7.26 -1.93
N LYS A 145 -20.10 7.03 -0.89
CA LYS A 145 -21.04 7.99 -0.31
C LYS A 145 -20.69 8.21 1.16
N LEU A 146 -20.92 9.44 1.62
CA LEU A 146 -20.82 9.76 3.04
C LEU A 146 -21.96 9.06 3.79
N GLY A 147 -21.62 8.45 4.91
CA GLY A 147 -22.54 7.90 5.89
C GLY A 147 -22.60 8.74 7.15
N GLU A 148 -23.25 8.23 8.18
CA GLU A 148 -23.28 8.87 9.49
C GLU A 148 -21.92 8.82 10.18
N GLY A 149 -21.58 9.84 10.96
CA GLY A 149 -20.42 9.85 11.85
C GLY A 149 -19.07 9.69 11.15
N ASP A 150 -18.81 10.48 10.10
CA ASP A 150 -17.53 10.43 9.36
C ASP A 150 -17.22 9.07 8.71
N ALA A 151 -18.26 8.32 8.35
CA ALA A 151 -18.12 7.07 7.63
C ALA A 151 -18.20 7.26 6.11
N LEU A 152 -17.53 6.37 5.37
CA LEU A 152 -17.75 6.13 3.94
C LEU A 152 -18.42 4.77 3.73
N LYS A 153 -19.43 4.74 2.88
CA LYS A 153 -19.95 3.50 2.27
C LYS A 153 -19.41 3.41 0.86
N LEU A 154 -18.66 2.35 0.58
CA LEU A 154 -17.96 2.21 -0.68
C LEU A 154 -18.44 0.95 -1.41
N THR A 155 -18.53 1.06 -2.73
CA THR A 155 -18.80 -0.06 -3.62
C THR A 155 -17.70 -0.14 -4.67
N ARG A 156 -17.00 -1.27 -4.72
CA ARG A 156 -16.00 -1.59 -5.74
C ARG A 156 -16.67 -2.34 -6.88
N LEU A 157 -16.36 -1.96 -8.11
CA LEU A 157 -16.73 -2.67 -9.32
C LEU A 157 -15.45 -2.97 -10.11
N ALA A 158 -15.10 -4.25 -10.25
CA ALA A 158 -13.89 -4.68 -10.92
C ALA A 158 -14.17 -5.64 -12.08
N PRO A 159 -13.66 -5.39 -13.29
CA PRO A 159 -13.84 -6.32 -14.40
C PRO A 159 -13.12 -7.65 -14.10
N LYS A 160 -13.80 -8.76 -14.42
CA LYS A 160 -13.17 -10.08 -14.35
C LYS A 160 -12.08 -10.20 -15.41
N LEU A 161 -10.93 -10.76 -15.05
CA LEU A 161 -9.77 -10.87 -15.92
C LEU A 161 -10.00 -11.70 -17.18
N ASN A 162 -11.03 -12.56 -17.19
CA ASN A 162 -11.46 -13.34 -18.35
C ASN A 162 -12.42 -12.57 -19.30
N GLY A 163 -12.80 -11.33 -18.94
CA GLY A 163 -13.69 -10.50 -19.74
C GLY A 163 -15.18 -10.87 -19.64
N THR A 164 -15.60 -11.75 -18.72
CA THR A 164 -16.99 -12.26 -18.65
C THR A 164 -17.86 -11.53 -17.63
N GLY A 165 -17.64 -10.27 -17.38
CA GLY A 165 -18.43 -9.47 -16.44
C GLY A 165 -17.61 -8.81 -15.36
N TYR A 166 -18.25 -8.49 -14.25
CA TYR A 166 -17.67 -7.72 -13.14
C TYR A 166 -17.86 -8.45 -11.82
N ASP A 167 -16.92 -8.27 -10.91
CA ASP A 167 -17.10 -8.53 -9.49
C ASP A 167 -17.48 -7.24 -8.79
N SER A 168 -18.48 -7.30 -7.90
CA SER A 168 -18.91 -6.19 -7.06
C SER A 168 -18.70 -6.53 -5.60
N ALA A 169 -18.24 -5.57 -4.81
CA ALA A 169 -18.10 -5.75 -3.38
C ALA A 169 -18.32 -4.42 -2.64
N GLU A 170 -19.05 -4.50 -1.53
CA GLU A 170 -19.25 -3.38 -0.62
C GLU A 170 -18.23 -3.44 0.52
N PHE A 171 -17.82 -2.27 0.99
CA PHE A 171 -16.91 -2.13 2.13
C PHE A 171 -17.06 -0.75 2.77
N ALA A 172 -16.35 -0.51 3.86
CA ALA A 172 -16.49 0.69 4.66
C ALA A 172 -15.18 1.45 4.82
N GLY A 173 -15.31 2.76 5.00
CA GLY A 173 -14.22 3.62 5.42
C GLY A 173 -14.63 4.50 6.60
N LYS A 174 -13.63 4.92 7.38
CA LYS A 174 -13.80 5.89 8.46
C LYS A 174 -12.78 7.00 8.28
N ARG A 175 -13.20 8.24 8.48
CA ARG A 175 -12.29 9.39 8.39
C ARG A 175 -11.15 9.27 9.38
N ILE A 176 -9.93 9.49 8.92
CA ILE A 176 -8.77 9.64 9.77
C ILE A 176 -8.71 11.11 10.19
N PRO A 177 -8.81 11.43 11.50
CA PRO A 177 -8.67 12.78 11.98
C PRO A 177 -7.33 13.42 11.60
N ALA A 178 -7.28 14.73 11.59
CA ALA A 178 -6.06 15.48 11.36
C ALA A 178 -4.93 14.98 12.27
N LEU A 179 -3.70 15.09 11.78
CA LEU A 179 -2.53 14.80 12.59
C LEU A 179 -2.44 15.77 13.76
N PRO A 180 -2.06 15.31 14.95
CA PRO A 180 -1.70 16.21 16.02
C PRO A 180 -0.48 17.06 15.59
N PRO A 181 -0.21 18.18 16.30
CA PRO A 181 1.03 18.93 16.12
C PRO A 181 2.25 18.00 16.27
N ARG A 182 3.31 18.28 15.50
CA ARG A 182 4.57 17.55 15.61
C ARG A 182 5.07 17.56 17.07
N PRO A 183 5.25 16.39 17.72
CA PRO A 183 5.63 16.33 19.12
C PRO A 183 7.06 16.84 19.35
N ASP A 184 7.27 17.53 20.45
CA ASP A 184 8.61 17.87 20.94
C ASP A 184 9.19 16.66 21.69
N LEU A 185 10.01 15.87 21.01
CA LEU A 185 10.57 14.65 21.57
C LEU A 185 11.49 14.89 22.77
N SER A 186 11.99 16.12 22.99
CA SER A 186 12.79 16.45 24.18
C SER A 186 11.95 16.48 25.46
N LYS A 187 10.65 16.62 25.35
CA LYS A 187 9.69 16.63 26.47
C LYS A 187 9.01 15.26 26.72
N VAL A 188 9.21 14.32 25.79
CA VAL A 188 8.61 12.99 25.92
C VAL A 188 9.36 12.19 26.99
N LYS A 189 8.61 11.66 27.96
CA LYS A 189 9.13 10.79 29.01
C LYS A 189 8.86 9.33 28.64
N PHE A 190 9.89 8.51 28.75
CA PHE A 190 9.77 7.07 28.53
C PHE A 190 9.81 6.33 29.86
N GLY A 191 8.95 5.33 29.99
CA GLY A 191 8.89 4.43 31.12
C GLY A 191 10.05 3.44 31.14
N GLU A 192 9.95 2.47 32.07
CA GLU A 192 10.95 1.42 32.22
C GLU A 192 11.07 0.56 30.95
N PRO A 193 12.29 0.09 30.64
CA PRO A 193 12.52 -0.76 29.49
C PRO A 193 11.86 -2.13 29.68
N ILE A 194 11.24 -2.62 28.63
CA ILE A 194 10.58 -3.92 28.54
C ILE A 194 11.34 -4.73 27.50
N ALA A 195 12.00 -5.82 27.92
CA ALA A 195 12.56 -6.78 27.01
C ALA A 195 11.41 -7.55 26.33
N LEU A 196 11.18 -7.29 25.03
CA LEU A 196 10.14 -7.99 24.27
C LEU A 196 10.55 -9.43 23.93
N PHE A 197 11.84 -9.72 23.91
CA PHE A 197 12.39 -11.05 23.65
C PHE A 197 13.34 -11.44 24.77
N ASN A 198 13.13 -12.63 25.35
CA ASN A 198 13.87 -13.15 26.51
C ASN A 198 15.17 -13.87 26.14
N GLY A 199 15.47 -14.04 24.84
CA GLY A 199 16.63 -14.76 24.35
C GLY A 199 16.58 -16.29 24.47
N LYS A 200 15.46 -16.86 24.95
CA LYS A 200 15.34 -18.30 25.24
C LYS A 200 14.26 -18.99 24.42
N ASP A 201 13.09 -18.37 24.29
CA ASP A 201 11.91 -18.92 23.64
C ASP A 201 10.97 -17.83 23.13
N LEU A 202 9.81 -18.23 22.61
CA LEU A 202 8.78 -17.32 22.09
C LEU A 202 7.77 -16.84 23.15
N THR A 203 8.09 -16.94 24.43
CA THR A 203 7.21 -16.42 25.49
C THR A 203 6.91 -14.94 25.24
N GLY A 204 5.62 -14.55 25.26
CA GLY A 204 5.15 -13.19 24.94
C GLY A 204 4.95 -12.92 23.44
N TRP A 205 5.20 -13.92 22.60
CA TRP A 205 4.98 -13.87 21.16
C TRP A 205 4.02 -14.96 20.68
N LYS A 206 3.31 -14.70 19.58
CA LYS A 206 2.46 -15.68 18.91
C LYS A 206 2.42 -15.45 17.41
N ALA A 207 2.10 -16.51 16.66
CA ALA A 207 1.83 -16.38 15.23
C ALA A 207 0.66 -15.42 14.99
N LYS A 208 0.83 -14.52 14.00
CA LYS A 208 -0.27 -13.63 13.57
C LYS A 208 -1.35 -14.44 12.86
N GLU A 209 -0.95 -15.42 12.08
CA GLU A 209 -1.81 -16.36 11.35
C GLU A 209 -1.71 -17.77 11.98
N PRO A 210 -2.63 -18.16 12.90
CA PRO A 210 -2.48 -19.42 13.66
C PRO A 210 -2.50 -20.68 12.79
N ASN A 211 -3.09 -20.64 11.61
CA ASN A 211 -3.22 -21.77 10.68
C ASN A 211 -2.11 -21.80 9.62
N VAL A 212 -1.10 -20.93 9.72
CA VAL A 212 0.04 -20.89 8.82
C VAL A 212 1.27 -21.43 9.57
N GLU A 213 2.07 -22.26 8.92
CA GLU A 213 3.27 -22.81 9.52
C GLU A 213 4.25 -21.70 9.93
N SER A 214 4.77 -21.80 11.14
CA SER A 214 5.78 -20.88 11.66
C SER A 214 7.18 -21.34 11.28
N ALA A 215 7.98 -20.45 10.73
CA ALA A 215 9.41 -20.66 10.50
C ALA A 215 10.29 -19.97 11.55
N TRP A 216 9.68 -19.45 12.62
CA TRP A 216 10.37 -18.78 13.70
C TRP A 216 10.96 -19.75 14.69
N VAL A 217 12.26 -19.62 14.96
CA VAL A 217 13.04 -20.41 15.90
C VAL A 217 13.89 -19.50 16.78
N VAL A 218 14.24 -20.00 17.96
CA VAL A 218 15.15 -19.32 18.90
C VAL A 218 16.39 -20.18 19.09
N GLU A 219 17.56 -19.65 18.77
CA GLU A 219 18.84 -20.31 18.94
C GLU A 219 19.90 -19.32 19.38
N ALA A 220 20.71 -19.68 20.37
CA ALA A 220 21.83 -18.90 20.89
C ALA A 220 21.47 -17.43 21.21
N GLY A 221 20.27 -17.16 21.74
CA GLY A 221 19.80 -15.81 22.08
C GLY A 221 19.31 -14.99 20.90
N VAL A 222 19.12 -15.62 19.74
CA VAL A 222 18.68 -14.98 18.50
C VAL A 222 17.32 -15.54 18.09
N LEU A 223 16.39 -14.66 17.76
CA LEU A 223 15.09 -14.94 17.18
C LEU A 223 15.22 -14.92 15.65
N SER A 224 15.09 -16.04 14.99
CA SER A 224 15.30 -16.17 13.55
C SER A 224 14.04 -16.68 12.83
N ASN A 225 13.69 -16.05 11.72
CA ASN A 225 12.75 -16.61 10.75
C ASN A 225 13.54 -17.37 9.67
N ARG A 226 13.33 -18.68 9.57
CA ARG A 226 14.03 -19.55 8.62
C ARG A 226 13.07 -19.99 7.52
N VAL A 227 12.83 -19.10 6.55
CA VAL A 227 11.95 -19.43 5.42
C VAL A 227 12.57 -20.57 4.60
N PRO A 228 11.85 -21.68 4.40
CA PRO A 228 12.35 -22.78 3.59
C PRO A 228 12.63 -22.34 2.15
N LYS A 229 13.79 -22.76 1.62
CA LYS A 229 14.07 -22.58 0.20
C LYS A 229 13.10 -23.43 -0.61
N HIS A 230 12.51 -22.84 -1.64
CA HIS A 230 11.65 -23.56 -2.59
C HIS A 230 12.40 -23.81 -3.90
N ALA A 231 12.04 -24.89 -4.59
CA ALA A 231 12.64 -25.21 -5.88
C ALA A 231 12.23 -24.14 -6.93
N PRO A 232 13.11 -23.80 -7.89
CA PRO A 232 12.76 -22.88 -8.97
C PRO A 232 11.45 -23.29 -9.66
N GLY A 233 10.54 -22.36 -9.87
CA GLY A 233 9.24 -22.60 -10.51
C GLY A 233 8.14 -23.14 -9.60
N THR A 234 8.43 -23.46 -8.33
CA THR A 234 7.40 -23.79 -7.34
C THR A 234 6.97 -22.53 -6.56
N PRO A 235 5.68 -22.41 -6.20
CA PRO A 235 5.26 -21.32 -5.32
C PRO A 235 6.00 -21.37 -3.97
N ALA A 236 6.47 -20.23 -3.48
CA ALA A 236 7.02 -20.14 -2.15
C ALA A 236 5.94 -20.52 -1.11
N LYS A 237 6.29 -21.38 -0.15
CA LYS A 237 5.40 -21.70 0.96
C LYS A 237 5.34 -20.48 1.88
N ARG A 238 4.14 -19.96 2.09
CA ARG A 238 3.93 -18.84 3.02
C ARG A 238 4.20 -19.31 4.45
N THR A 239 4.99 -18.54 5.19
CA THR A 239 5.27 -18.72 6.61
C THR A 239 4.56 -17.67 7.46
N ALA A 240 4.27 -17.98 8.72
CA ALA A 240 3.52 -17.09 9.60
C ALA A 240 4.35 -15.87 10.01
N ASN A 241 3.69 -14.73 10.10
CA ASN A 241 4.23 -13.55 10.76
C ASN A 241 4.17 -13.75 12.29
N LEU A 242 5.07 -13.10 13.03
CA LEU A 242 5.16 -13.20 14.48
C LEU A 242 4.75 -11.87 15.12
N ARG A 243 3.92 -11.88 16.18
CA ARG A 243 3.54 -10.67 16.88
C ARG A 243 3.64 -10.83 18.39
N THR A 244 3.87 -9.71 19.11
CA THR A 244 3.75 -9.70 20.57
C THR A 244 2.31 -9.97 21.01
N GLU A 245 2.14 -10.61 22.16
CA GLU A 245 0.83 -10.71 22.80
C GLU A 245 0.39 -9.37 23.38
N ARG A 246 1.34 -8.65 23.98
CA ARG A 246 1.14 -7.30 24.52
C ARG A 246 1.03 -6.28 23.37
N GLU A 247 0.19 -5.27 23.60
CA GLU A 247 -0.06 -4.15 22.67
C GLU A 247 0.46 -2.84 23.28
N PHE A 248 0.85 -1.90 22.40
CA PHE A 248 1.49 -0.64 22.76
C PHE A 248 0.89 0.50 21.95
N GLU A 249 0.96 1.73 22.45
CA GLU A 249 0.48 2.93 21.77
C GLU A 249 1.66 3.75 21.25
N ASP A 250 2.26 4.56 22.12
CA ASP A 250 3.45 5.37 21.81
C ASP A 250 4.65 4.80 22.58
N PHE A 251 5.81 4.74 21.93
CA PHE A 251 6.97 4.08 22.52
C PHE A 251 8.27 4.44 21.78
N ASN A 252 9.39 4.11 22.41
CA ASN A 252 10.68 3.92 21.75
C ASN A 252 10.97 2.41 21.68
N LEU A 253 11.37 1.90 20.53
CA LEU A 253 11.76 0.51 20.29
C LEU A 253 13.21 0.46 19.79
N LYS A 254 14.07 -0.27 20.49
CA LYS A 254 15.39 -0.65 20.01
C LYS A 254 15.40 -2.10 19.58
N VAL A 255 16.03 -2.36 18.46
CA VAL A 255 16.12 -3.71 17.88
C VAL A 255 17.43 -3.85 17.10
N GLU A 256 18.04 -5.01 17.18
CA GLU A 256 19.08 -5.40 16.26
C GLU A 256 18.54 -6.44 15.28
N VAL A 257 18.85 -6.24 13.99
CA VAL A 257 18.39 -7.11 12.92
C VAL A 257 19.53 -7.49 12.00
N ASN A 258 19.54 -8.73 11.56
CA ASN A 258 20.45 -9.25 10.54
C ASN A 258 19.63 -9.71 9.34
N VAL A 259 19.90 -9.12 8.18
CA VAL A 259 19.19 -9.37 6.92
C VAL A 259 20.15 -10.09 5.97
N PRO A 260 19.87 -11.33 5.58
CA PRO A 260 20.64 -12.04 4.56
C PRO A 260 20.54 -11.37 3.18
N ASP A 261 21.47 -11.72 2.29
CA ASP A 261 21.48 -11.27 0.89
C ASP A 261 20.14 -11.51 0.20
N GLY A 262 19.61 -10.46 -0.44
CA GLY A 262 18.34 -10.46 -1.15
C GLY A 262 17.09 -10.69 -0.29
N SER A 263 17.21 -10.68 1.05
CA SER A 263 16.10 -10.96 1.96
C SER A 263 15.26 -9.72 2.26
N ASN A 264 14.02 -9.97 2.68
CA ASN A 264 13.02 -8.95 3.02
C ASN A 264 12.21 -9.38 4.24
N SER A 265 11.93 -8.43 5.12
CA SER A 265 11.09 -8.53 6.31
C SER A 265 10.58 -7.14 6.68
N GLY A 266 9.95 -6.98 7.85
CA GLY A 266 9.49 -5.68 8.36
C GLY A 266 9.26 -5.72 9.87
N VAL A 267 9.46 -4.59 10.53
CA VAL A 267 9.08 -4.35 11.92
C VAL A 267 7.85 -3.44 11.92
N TYR A 268 6.69 -3.99 12.27
CA TYR A 268 5.44 -3.24 12.31
C TYR A 268 5.20 -2.67 13.72
N LEU A 269 5.13 -1.36 13.78
CA LEU A 269 4.76 -0.61 14.97
C LEU A 269 3.23 -0.62 15.11
N LYS A 270 2.71 -0.95 16.29
CA LYS A 270 1.25 -1.09 16.52
C LYS A 270 0.54 -2.06 15.56
N GLY A 271 1.29 -2.96 14.92
CA GLY A 271 0.74 -3.86 13.91
C GLY A 271 0.32 -3.20 12.59
N ILE A 272 0.58 -1.90 12.39
CA ILE A 272 0.03 -1.12 11.27
C ILE A 272 1.05 -0.27 10.50
N TYR A 273 2.21 0.07 11.10
CA TYR A 273 3.22 0.91 10.47
C TYR A 273 4.52 0.12 10.29
N GLU A 274 4.84 -0.25 9.08
CA GLU A 274 6.03 -1.01 8.75
C GLU A 274 7.27 -0.12 8.67
N ILE A 275 8.25 -0.42 9.51
CA ILE A 275 9.63 0.01 9.29
C ILE A 275 10.31 -1.10 8.50
N GLN A 276 10.73 -0.77 7.29
CA GLN A 276 11.25 -1.73 6.32
C GLN A 276 12.54 -2.38 6.79
N VAL A 277 12.62 -3.70 6.59
CA VAL A 277 13.79 -4.53 6.85
C VAL A 277 14.13 -5.28 5.58
N VAL A 278 15.14 -4.81 4.84
CA VAL A 278 15.47 -5.35 3.52
C VAL A 278 16.96 -5.18 3.23
N ASP A 279 17.51 -6.06 2.41
CA ASP A 279 18.81 -5.85 1.81
C ASP A 279 18.72 -4.77 0.71
N SER A 280 19.05 -3.53 1.07
CA SER A 280 19.09 -2.37 0.18
C SER A 280 20.46 -1.72 0.06
N PHE A 281 21.50 -2.35 0.62
CA PHE A 281 22.85 -1.79 0.59
C PHE A 281 23.32 -1.45 -0.83
N GLY A 282 23.76 -0.19 -1.03
CA GLY A 282 24.21 0.31 -2.33
C GLY A 282 23.13 0.60 -3.35
N LYS A 283 21.83 0.48 -3.01
CA LYS A 283 20.73 0.88 -3.86
C LYS A 283 20.43 2.38 -3.75
N ALA A 284 19.80 2.95 -4.75
CA ALA A 284 19.30 4.33 -4.69
C ALA A 284 18.26 4.46 -3.56
N LEU A 285 18.21 5.63 -2.94
CA LEU A 285 17.23 5.90 -1.88
C LEU A 285 15.80 5.86 -2.42
N ASP A 286 14.97 5.10 -1.72
CA ASP A 286 13.58 4.86 -2.03
C ASP A 286 12.79 4.63 -0.72
N SER A 287 11.48 4.78 -0.76
CA SER A 287 10.59 4.51 0.38
C SER A 287 10.43 3.01 0.71
N HIS A 288 11.16 2.13 0.03
CA HIS A 288 11.22 0.69 0.27
C HIS A 288 12.60 0.23 0.76
N ASN A 289 13.53 1.15 1.03
CA ASN A 289 14.86 0.81 1.55
C ASN A 289 14.80 0.53 3.05
N MET A 290 15.89 -0.07 3.57
CA MET A 290 16.07 -0.37 4.99
C MET A 290 15.79 0.84 5.86
N GLY A 291 14.93 0.67 6.87
CA GLY A 291 14.55 1.72 7.82
C GLY A 291 13.53 2.74 7.31
N ALA A 292 13.08 2.65 6.07
CA ALA A 292 11.98 3.48 5.55
C ALA A 292 10.67 3.21 6.32
N LEU A 293 9.79 4.21 6.43
CA LEU A 293 8.38 3.93 6.65
C LEU A 293 7.80 3.48 5.31
N TYR A 294 7.54 2.19 5.19
CA TYR A 294 7.30 1.49 3.92
C TYR A 294 6.30 2.22 3.01
N SER A 295 6.76 2.51 1.79
CA SER A 295 5.96 3.21 0.75
C SER A 295 5.42 4.60 1.14
N ARG A 296 5.88 5.19 2.26
CA ARG A 296 5.37 6.48 2.74
C ARG A 296 6.46 7.52 2.98
N VAL A 297 7.57 7.13 3.59
CA VAL A 297 8.67 8.06 3.90
C VAL A 297 9.99 7.44 3.48
N THR A 298 10.64 8.07 2.52
CA THR A 298 12.01 7.72 2.10
C THR A 298 13.01 8.15 3.16
N PRO A 299 14.00 7.31 3.53
CA PRO A 299 15.11 7.71 4.36
C PRO A 299 15.86 8.91 3.79
N SER A 300 16.32 9.81 4.64
CA SER A 300 17.10 10.99 4.22
C SER A 300 18.53 10.65 3.77
N SER A 301 19.05 9.49 4.15
CA SER A 301 20.36 8.96 3.77
C SER A 301 20.38 7.44 3.85
N ALA A 302 21.26 6.80 3.08
CA ALA A 302 21.62 5.40 3.24
C ALA A 302 22.51 5.26 4.48
N ALA A 303 22.10 4.40 5.42
CA ALA A 303 22.85 4.14 6.65
C ALA A 303 22.93 2.64 6.98
N GLU A 304 22.39 1.81 6.11
CA GLU A 304 22.45 0.35 6.22
C GLU A 304 23.86 -0.19 5.94
N LYS A 305 24.19 -1.28 6.61
CA LYS A 305 25.37 -2.10 6.36
C LYS A 305 25.07 -3.17 5.33
N LYS A 306 26.09 -3.87 4.87
CA LYS A 306 25.96 -4.99 3.92
C LYS A 306 25.08 -6.10 4.48
N ALA A 307 24.48 -6.85 3.58
CA ALA A 307 23.73 -8.07 3.93
C ALA A 307 24.56 -9.01 4.82
N GLY A 308 23.91 -9.61 5.81
CA GLY A 308 24.55 -10.50 6.78
C GLY A 308 25.22 -9.80 7.96
N GLU A 309 25.35 -8.47 7.94
CA GLU A 309 25.82 -7.70 9.09
C GLU A 309 24.65 -7.31 10.02
N TRP A 310 24.92 -7.26 11.33
CA TRP A 310 23.93 -6.78 12.30
C TRP A 310 23.72 -5.26 12.17
N GLN A 311 22.49 -4.87 12.00
CA GLN A 311 22.01 -3.49 11.95
C GLN A 311 21.36 -3.12 13.28
N THR A 312 21.54 -1.90 13.74
CA THR A 312 20.84 -1.38 14.91
C THR A 312 19.77 -0.39 14.48
N MET A 313 18.56 -0.55 14.97
CA MET A 313 17.46 0.39 14.75
C MET A 313 16.97 0.92 16.09
N ASP A 314 16.88 2.25 16.20
CA ASP A 314 16.25 2.96 17.31
C ASP A 314 15.07 3.74 16.75
N ILE A 315 13.86 3.29 17.09
CA ILE A 315 12.62 3.74 16.48
C ILE A 315 11.75 4.38 17.54
N THR A 316 11.36 5.64 17.35
CA THR A 316 10.46 6.36 18.26
C THR A 316 9.15 6.65 17.54
N LEU A 317 8.04 6.20 18.10
CA LEU A 317 6.67 6.49 17.65
C LEU A 317 5.96 7.30 18.72
N VAL A 318 5.53 8.52 18.38
CA VAL A 318 4.78 9.40 19.29
C VAL A 318 3.74 10.17 18.47
N ASP A 319 2.49 10.17 18.90
CA ASP A 319 1.41 10.95 18.29
C ASP A 319 1.35 10.82 16.75
N ARG A 320 1.47 9.61 16.22
CA ARG A 320 1.52 9.33 14.78
C ARG A 320 2.67 10.06 14.06
N HIS A 321 3.79 10.24 14.73
CA HIS A 321 5.04 10.68 14.14
C HIS A 321 6.13 9.65 14.43
N VAL A 322 7.02 9.42 13.48
CA VAL A 322 8.09 8.43 13.61
C VAL A 322 9.47 9.05 13.42
N THR A 323 10.39 8.65 14.29
CA THR A 323 11.84 8.87 14.14
C THR A 323 12.51 7.53 13.99
N VAL A 324 13.43 7.40 13.04
CA VAL A 324 14.24 6.19 12.85
C VAL A 324 15.71 6.56 12.82
N VAL A 325 16.47 5.92 13.70
CA VAL A 325 17.95 5.99 13.72
C VAL A 325 18.46 4.59 13.33
N LEU A 326 19.11 4.51 12.19
CA LEU A 326 19.71 3.28 11.66
C LEU A 326 21.24 3.36 11.79
N ASN A 327 21.83 2.42 12.51
CA ASN A 327 23.28 2.34 12.73
C ASN A 327 23.91 3.67 13.24
N GLY A 328 23.18 4.37 14.13
CA GLY A 328 23.61 5.66 14.69
C GLY A 328 23.28 6.88 13.84
N THR A 329 22.79 6.71 12.62
CA THR A 329 22.39 7.81 11.72
C THR A 329 20.87 7.98 11.75
N LYS A 330 20.40 9.20 12.06
CA LYS A 330 18.96 9.53 12.00
C LYS A 330 18.53 9.69 10.55
N ILE A 331 17.79 8.72 10.04
CA ILE A 331 17.35 8.65 8.63
C ILE A 331 15.91 9.11 8.42
N ILE A 332 15.09 9.11 9.49
CA ILE A 332 13.76 9.72 9.53
C ILE A 332 13.67 10.55 10.79
N ASP A 333 13.28 11.81 10.68
CA ASP A 333 13.23 12.76 11.80
C ASP A 333 11.79 13.22 12.07
N ASN A 334 11.14 12.58 13.05
CA ASN A 334 9.85 12.98 13.57
C ASN A 334 8.84 13.26 12.42
N ALA A 335 8.82 12.34 11.46
CA ALA A 335 7.98 12.44 10.27
C ALA A 335 6.54 12.02 10.56
N ALA A 336 5.60 12.80 10.05
CA ALA A 336 4.17 12.50 10.18
C ALA A 336 3.78 11.22 9.44
N ILE A 337 3.03 10.34 10.11
CA ILE A 337 2.47 9.11 9.52
C ILE A 337 1.05 9.41 9.06
N GLN A 338 0.80 9.20 7.79
CA GLN A 338 -0.46 9.58 7.14
C GLN A 338 -1.32 8.37 6.75
N GLY A 339 -1.33 7.34 7.59
CA GLY A 339 -2.10 6.12 7.39
C GLY A 339 -1.27 4.85 7.50
N CYS A 340 -1.93 3.70 7.58
CA CYS A 340 -1.28 2.39 7.69
C CYS A 340 -0.42 2.06 6.46
N THR A 341 0.54 1.16 6.62
CA THR A 341 1.35 0.61 5.53
C THR A 341 0.77 -0.71 4.99
N GLY A 342 1.27 -1.20 3.88
CA GLY A 342 0.88 -2.51 3.34
C GLY A 342 1.13 -3.64 4.33
N GLY A 343 0.24 -4.64 4.40
CA GLY A 343 0.34 -5.73 5.36
C GLY A 343 -0.14 -5.41 6.79
N ALA A 344 -0.62 -4.19 7.04
CA ALA A 344 -1.20 -3.79 8.32
C ALA A 344 -2.29 -4.75 8.80
N MET A 345 -2.36 -4.98 10.10
CA MET A 345 -3.37 -5.85 10.71
C MET A 345 -4.77 -5.23 10.65
N TRP A 346 -4.86 -3.91 10.72
CA TRP A 346 -6.07 -3.10 10.61
C TRP A 346 -5.71 -1.68 10.15
N SER A 347 -6.72 -0.90 9.82
CA SER A 347 -6.55 0.49 9.38
C SER A 347 -6.81 1.55 10.48
N ASP A 348 -7.25 1.13 11.66
CA ASP A 348 -7.51 2.02 12.79
C ASP A 348 -6.19 2.43 13.47
N GLU A 349 -5.80 3.69 13.29
CA GLU A 349 -4.55 4.23 13.82
C GLU A 349 -4.63 4.65 15.30
N PHE A 350 -5.83 4.60 15.93
CA PHE A 350 -6.06 5.16 17.26
C PHE A 350 -6.08 4.14 18.37
N LYS A 351 -6.06 2.88 18.08
CA LYS A 351 -5.97 1.85 19.08
C LYS A 351 -4.53 1.37 19.29
N PRO A 352 -4.17 0.93 20.50
CA PRO A 352 -2.93 0.21 20.74
C PRO A 352 -2.81 -1.02 19.82
N GLY A 353 -1.59 -1.46 19.58
CA GLY A 353 -1.35 -2.65 18.80
C GLY A 353 0.00 -3.30 19.09
N PRO A 354 0.21 -4.54 18.60
CA PRO A 354 1.42 -5.29 18.86
C PRO A 354 2.62 -4.77 18.06
N ILE A 355 3.82 -5.11 18.50
CA ILE A 355 4.97 -5.17 17.62
C ILE A 355 4.84 -6.47 16.82
N TYR A 356 4.90 -6.37 15.49
CA TYR A 356 4.84 -7.54 14.65
C TYR A 356 6.05 -7.60 13.71
N LEU A 357 6.61 -8.79 13.55
CA LEU A 357 7.75 -9.09 12.71
C LEU A 357 7.27 -9.88 11.48
N GLN A 358 7.57 -9.37 10.30
CA GLN A 358 7.15 -10.00 9.05
C GLN A 358 7.96 -11.28 8.81
N GLY A 359 7.26 -12.39 8.60
CA GLY A 359 7.84 -13.71 8.42
C GLY A 359 7.59 -14.34 7.05
N ASP A 360 6.69 -13.79 6.25
CA ASP A 360 6.21 -14.40 5.01
C ASP A 360 6.95 -13.94 3.73
N HIS A 361 8.05 -13.19 3.86
CA HIS A 361 8.81 -12.67 2.73
C HIS A 361 10.22 -13.27 2.63
N GLY A 362 10.98 -13.35 3.72
CA GLY A 362 12.35 -13.82 3.68
C GLY A 362 12.88 -14.24 5.04
N SER A 363 14.07 -14.82 5.04
CA SER A 363 14.78 -15.16 6.27
C SER A 363 15.38 -13.90 6.89
N VAL A 364 15.32 -13.80 8.22
CA VAL A 364 15.81 -12.65 8.97
C VAL A 364 16.07 -13.08 10.40
N SER A 365 16.98 -12.38 11.09
CA SER A 365 17.28 -12.65 12.49
C SER A 365 17.19 -11.37 13.31
N TYR A 366 16.63 -11.47 14.51
CA TYR A 366 16.44 -10.37 15.45
C TYR A 366 17.03 -10.70 16.81
N ARG A 367 17.51 -9.69 17.53
CA ARG A 367 17.92 -9.76 18.93
C ARG A 367 17.80 -8.40 19.60
N ASN A 368 17.93 -8.34 20.91
CA ASN A 368 17.93 -7.10 21.69
C ASN A 368 16.69 -6.22 21.43
N LEU A 369 15.50 -6.84 21.36
CA LEU A 369 14.25 -6.13 21.20
C LEU A 369 13.81 -5.55 22.54
N VAL A 370 14.01 -4.24 22.72
CA VAL A 370 13.68 -3.53 23.96
C VAL A 370 12.78 -2.35 23.66
N LEU A 371 11.65 -2.28 24.33
CA LEU A 371 10.64 -1.23 24.17
C LEU A 371 10.52 -0.41 25.46
N ARG A 372 10.44 0.90 25.32
CA ARG A 372 10.10 1.82 26.40
C ARG A 372 8.81 2.56 26.05
N PRO A 373 7.70 2.32 26.76
CA PRO A 373 6.45 3.02 26.50
C PRO A 373 6.59 4.51 26.85
N VAL A 374 5.83 5.36 26.16
CA VAL A 374 5.68 6.77 26.55
C VAL A 374 4.84 6.80 27.85
N VAL A 375 5.29 7.59 28.82
CA VAL A 375 4.54 7.89 30.03
C VAL A 375 3.73 9.16 29.79
N LYS A 376 2.40 9.04 29.84
CA LYS A 376 1.45 10.16 29.72
C LYS A 376 1.23 10.83 31.06
#